data_caf4d6d88344a6892a3cdbd9fce04a59
#
_entry.id   caf4d6d88344a6892a3cdbd9fce04a59
#
_cell.length_a   1.000
_cell.length_b   1.000
_cell.length_c   1.000
_cell.angle_alpha   90.00
_cell.angle_beta   90.00
_cell.angle_gamma   90.00
#
_symmetry.space_group_name_H-M   'P 1'
#
loop_
_entity.id
_entity.type
_entity.pdbx_description
1 polymer ?
#
loop_
_entity_poly.entity_id
_entity_poly.type
_entity_poly.pdbx_seq_one_letter_code
_entity_poly.pdbx_strand_id
1 'polypeptide(L)'
;PPLLMPPALAAWASTAVVLPVDRALRREALAFLRANAELAPAVRAAGGADLAERLRAYAETPVPAGAHPEQVIAAILVIERDKDWRRERTRVAATQERLGRATAGQFGIPPTA
;
A
#
# COMPACT_ATOMS: atom_id res chain seq x y z
N PRO A 1 7.58 12.48 -7.36
CA PRO A 1 6.56 11.85 -8.18
C PRO A 1 5.86 10.72 -7.41
N PRO A 2 4.58 10.49 -7.67
CA PRO A 2 3.85 9.43 -6.99
C PRO A 2 4.39 8.05 -7.36
N LEU A 3 4.32 7.13 -6.40
CA LEU A 3 4.71 5.75 -6.62
C LEU A 3 3.63 5.04 -7.43
N LEU A 4 4.02 4.42 -8.53
CA LEU A 4 3.10 3.74 -9.45
C LEU A 4 3.33 2.23 -9.42
N MET A 5 2.24 1.49 -9.69
CA MET A 5 2.32 0.04 -9.83
C MET A 5 3.15 -0.31 -11.06
N PRO A 6 4.22 -1.10 -10.91
CA PRO A 6 4.99 -1.57 -12.07
C PRO A 6 4.11 -2.42 -12.99
N PRO A 7 4.09 -2.13 -14.31
CA PRO A 7 3.27 -2.92 -15.24
C PRO A 7 3.55 -4.41 -15.19
N ALA A 8 4.81 -4.80 -15.00
CA ALA A 8 5.19 -6.21 -14.95
C ALA A 8 4.55 -6.98 -13.79
N LEU A 9 4.15 -6.31 -12.73
CA LEU A 9 3.54 -6.91 -11.55
C LEU A 9 2.06 -6.58 -11.40
N ALA A 10 1.48 -5.82 -12.32
CA ALA A 10 0.09 -5.37 -12.20
C ALA A 10 -0.90 -6.55 -12.15
N ALA A 11 -0.70 -7.56 -12.98
CA ALA A 11 -1.57 -8.73 -12.99
C ALA A 11 -1.50 -9.50 -11.66
N TRP A 12 -0.29 -9.74 -11.15
CA TRP A 12 -0.12 -10.35 -9.83
C TRP A 12 -0.78 -9.52 -8.74
N ALA A 13 -0.53 -8.22 -8.75
CA ALA A 13 -1.01 -7.30 -7.71
C ALA A 13 -2.54 -7.23 -7.66
N SER A 14 -3.22 -7.46 -8.78
CA SER A 14 -4.69 -7.36 -8.83
C SER A 14 -5.40 -8.38 -7.95
N THR A 15 -4.77 -9.52 -7.68
CA THR A 15 -5.34 -10.60 -6.86
C THR A 15 -4.46 -10.99 -5.68
N ALA A 16 -3.30 -10.34 -5.51
CA ALA A 16 -2.36 -10.70 -4.48
C ALA A 16 -2.88 -10.38 -3.07
N VAL A 17 -2.62 -11.29 -2.15
CA VAL A 17 -2.87 -11.06 -0.73
C VAL A 17 -1.53 -10.73 -0.07
N VAL A 18 -1.42 -9.53 0.47
CA VAL A 18 -0.25 -9.04 1.17
C VAL A 18 -0.66 -8.69 2.60
N LEU A 19 0.00 -9.30 3.57
CA LEU A 19 -0.24 -9.01 4.98
C LEU A 19 0.27 -7.62 5.33
N PRO A 20 -0.26 -6.98 6.38
CA PRO A 20 0.19 -5.65 6.78
C PRO A 20 1.70 -5.64 7.03
N VAL A 21 2.40 -4.76 6.32
CA VAL A 21 3.85 -4.64 6.42
C VAL A 21 4.21 -3.76 7.61
N ASP A 22 5.24 -4.16 8.34
CA ASP A 22 5.77 -3.38 9.45
C ASP A 22 6.08 -1.94 9.01
N ARG A 23 5.69 -0.98 9.83
CA ARG A 23 5.82 0.45 9.52
C ARG A 23 7.27 0.87 9.26
N ALA A 24 8.20 0.37 10.06
CA ALA A 24 9.61 0.72 9.91
C ALA A 24 10.16 0.20 8.59
N LEU A 25 9.77 -1.03 8.20
CA LEU A 25 10.16 -1.61 6.92
C LEU A 25 9.56 -0.84 5.75
N ARG A 26 8.30 -0.42 5.84
CA ARG A 26 7.67 0.42 4.81
C ARG A 26 8.44 1.72 4.61
N ARG A 27 8.83 2.39 5.70
CA ARG A 27 9.59 3.64 5.63
C ARG A 27 10.97 3.43 5.02
N GLU A 28 11.65 2.36 5.43
CA GLU A 28 12.96 2.03 4.88
C GLU A 28 12.88 1.76 3.38
N ALA A 29 11.90 0.98 2.96
CA ALA A 29 11.70 0.65 1.55
C ALA A 29 11.37 1.90 0.71
N LEU A 30 10.50 2.77 1.22
CA LEU A 30 10.15 4.00 0.52
C LEU A 30 11.36 4.95 0.41
N ALA A 31 12.13 5.08 1.48
CA ALA A 31 13.34 5.89 1.47
C ALA A 31 14.37 5.36 0.46
N PHE A 32 14.50 4.04 0.36
CA PHE A 32 15.37 3.42 -0.63
C PHE A 32 14.94 3.79 -2.06
N LEU A 33 13.65 3.65 -2.37
CA LEU A 33 13.16 3.97 -3.72
C LEU A 33 13.34 5.46 -4.07
N ARG A 34 13.26 6.34 -3.08
CA ARG A 34 13.45 7.78 -3.29
C ARG A 34 14.90 8.16 -3.53
N ALA A 35 15.85 7.40 -2.98
CA ALA A 35 17.26 7.72 -3.02
C ALA A 35 18.11 6.76 -3.87
N ASN A 36 17.52 5.74 -4.47
CA ASN A 36 18.25 4.67 -5.13
C ASN A 36 19.10 5.15 -6.31
N ALA A 37 18.68 6.19 -7.02
CA ALA A 37 19.43 6.72 -8.17
C ALA A 37 20.78 7.30 -7.78
N GLU A 38 20.96 7.67 -6.50
CA GLU A 38 22.21 8.26 -6.00
C GLU A 38 23.16 7.21 -5.42
N LEU A 39 22.71 5.95 -5.34
CA LEU A 39 23.53 4.87 -4.80
C LEU A 39 24.47 4.29 -5.87
N ALA A 40 25.66 3.87 -5.43
CA ALA A 40 26.53 3.11 -6.30
C ALA A 40 25.81 1.83 -6.76
N PRO A 41 26.04 1.37 -8.00
CA PRO A 41 25.30 0.24 -8.56
C PRO A 41 25.30 -1.03 -7.70
N ALA A 42 26.42 -1.39 -7.12
CA ALA A 42 26.52 -2.57 -6.26
C ALA A 42 25.74 -2.40 -4.95
N VAL A 43 25.77 -1.22 -4.36
CA VAL A 43 25.02 -0.89 -3.14
C VAL A 43 23.52 -0.89 -3.43
N ARG A 44 23.13 -0.30 -4.54
CA ARG A 44 21.73 -0.30 -4.98
C ARG A 44 21.20 -1.71 -5.20
N ALA A 45 21.96 -2.54 -5.92
CA ALA A 45 21.55 -3.92 -6.20
C ALA A 45 21.41 -4.73 -4.90
N ALA A 46 22.36 -4.64 -3.99
CA ALA A 46 22.33 -5.35 -2.73
C ALA A 46 21.19 -4.87 -1.83
N GLY A 47 21.00 -3.55 -1.74
CA GLY A 47 19.94 -2.96 -0.94
C GLY A 47 18.54 -3.31 -1.47
N GLY A 48 18.36 -3.26 -2.79
CA GLY A 48 17.12 -3.65 -3.42
C GLY A 48 16.77 -5.11 -3.21
N ALA A 49 17.76 -5.99 -3.39
CA ALA A 49 17.57 -7.43 -3.18
C ALA A 49 17.18 -7.73 -1.73
N ASP A 50 17.85 -7.11 -0.76
CA ASP A 50 17.56 -7.31 0.66
C ASP A 50 16.14 -6.85 1.01
N LEU A 51 15.78 -5.65 0.61
CA LEU A 51 14.45 -5.11 0.90
C LEU A 51 13.35 -5.92 0.21
N ALA A 52 13.55 -6.31 -1.04
CA ALA A 52 12.60 -7.13 -1.75
C ALA A 52 12.37 -8.47 -1.04
N GLU A 53 13.43 -9.12 -0.58
CA GLU A 53 13.33 -10.39 0.13
C GLU A 53 12.56 -10.23 1.44
N ARG A 54 12.85 -9.18 2.18
CA ARG A 54 12.14 -8.91 3.44
C ARG A 54 10.66 -8.62 3.19
N LEU A 55 10.33 -7.90 2.14
CA LEU A 55 8.94 -7.60 1.79
C LEU A 55 8.20 -8.83 1.25
N ARG A 56 8.88 -9.70 0.52
CA ARG A 56 8.29 -10.96 0.02
C ARG A 56 7.71 -11.80 1.16
N ALA A 57 8.28 -11.73 2.34
CA ALA A 57 7.79 -12.48 3.49
C ALA A 57 6.36 -12.12 3.89
N TYR A 58 5.88 -10.93 3.53
CA TYR A 58 4.52 -10.48 3.78
C TYR A 58 3.53 -10.89 2.70
N ALA A 59 4.00 -11.36 1.55
CA ALA A 59 3.11 -11.73 0.45
C ALA A 59 2.66 -13.19 0.62
N GLU A 60 1.38 -13.39 0.92
CA GLU A 60 0.80 -14.73 0.95
C GLU A 60 0.68 -15.31 -0.45
N THR A 61 0.39 -14.46 -1.44
CA THR A 61 0.43 -14.83 -2.84
C THR A 61 1.86 -14.66 -3.32
N PRO A 62 2.58 -15.74 -3.68
CA PRO A 62 3.98 -15.62 -4.06
C PRO A 62 4.19 -14.62 -5.20
N VAL A 63 5.18 -13.76 -5.04
CA VAL A 63 5.58 -12.82 -6.08
C VAL A 63 6.21 -13.63 -7.23
N PRO A 64 5.93 -13.28 -8.49
CA PRO A 64 6.53 -14.02 -9.64
C PRO A 64 8.04 -14.12 -9.52
N ALA A 65 8.57 -15.31 -9.77
CA ALA A 65 10.00 -15.54 -9.78
C ALA A 65 10.64 -14.70 -10.90
N GLY A 66 11.81 -14.15 -10.64
CA GLY A 66 12.51 -13.32 -11.61
C GLY A 66 12.04 -11.87 -11.69
N ALA A 67 11.08 -11.46 -10.89
CA ALA A 67 10.69 -10.07 -10.82
C ALA A 67 11.85 -9.20 -10.31
N HIS A 68 12.02 -8.03 -10.90
CA HIS A 68 13.08 -7.12 -10.50
C HIS A 68 12.85 -6.65 -9.04
N PRO A 69 13.88 -6.70 -8.17
CA PRO A 69 13.71 -6.36 -6.76
C PRO A 69 13.05 -5.01 -6.50
N GLU A 70 13.45 -3.98 -7.24
CA GLU A 70 12.87 -2.65 -7.05
C GLU A 70 11.41 -2.59 -7.49
N GLN A 71 11.02 -3.39 -8.47
CA GLN A 71 9.61 -3.51 -8.86
C GLN A 71 8.81 -4.25 -7.79
N VAL A 72 9.37 -5.27 -7.16
CA VAL A 72 8.72 -5.95 -6.03
C VAL A 72 8.46 -4.97 -4.89
N ILE A 73 9.48 -4.19 -4.53
CA ILE A 73 9.35 -3.17 -3.49
C ILE A 73 8.23 -2.19 -3.85
N ALA A 74 8.27 -1.62 -5.04
CA ALA A 74 7.27 -0.65 -5.49
C ALA A 74 5.86 -1.24 -5.49
N ALA A 75 5.69 -2.45 -5.99
CA ALA A 75 4.38 -3.10 -6.05
C ALA A 75 3.78 -3.31 -4.66
N ILE A 76 4.56 -3.80 -3.71
CA ILE A 76 4.08 -4.04 -2.35
C ILE A 76 3.73 -2.73 -1.65
N LEU A 77 4.55 -1.69 -1.82
CA LEU A 77 4.26 -0.37 -1.24
C LEU A 77 2.97 0.24 -1.84
N VAL A 78 2.74 0.07 -3.14
CA VAL A 78 1.51 0.54 -3.78
C VAL A 78 0.30 -0.22 -3.23
N ILE A 79 0.39 -1.53 -3.08
CA ILE A 79 -0.69 -2.34 -2.50
C ILE A 79 -1.02 -1.84 -1.08
N GLU A 80 0.01 -1.62 -0.25
CA GLU A 80 -0.19 -1.13 1.12
C GLU A 80 -0.82 0.27 1.14
N ARG A 81 -0.34 1.17 0.29
CA ARG A 81 -0.91 2.52 0.15
C ARG A 81 -2.38 2.46 -0.25
N ASP A 82 -2.71 1.62 -1.21
CA ASP A 82 -4.08 1.52 -1.70
C ASP A 82 -5.02 0.90 -0.66
N LYS A 83 -4.52 -0.03 0.16
CA LYS A 83 -5.29 -0.58 1.28
C LYS A 83 -5.56 0.48 2.35
N ASP A 84 -4.55 1.26 2.70
CA ASP A 84 -4.70 2.34 3.67
C ASP A 84 -5.70 3.39 3.17
N TRP A 85 -5.63 3.74 1.89
CA TRP A 85 -6.54 4.67 1.26
C TRP A 85 -7.99 4.16 1.30
N ARG A 86 -8.21 2.88 1.01
CA ARG A 86 -9.54 2.28 1.06
C ARG A 86 -10.10 2.25 2.48
N ARG A 87 -9.27 1.92 3.48
CA ARG A 87 -9.67 1.95 4.88
C ARG A 87 -10.08 3.35 5.31
N GLU A 88 -9.31 4.36 4.91
CA GLU A 88 -9.62 5.76 5.24
C GLU A 88 -10.93 6.20 4.61
N ARG A 89 -11.17 5.87 3.36
CA ARG A 89 -12.43 6.19 2.68
C ARG A 89 -13.62 5.53 3.36
N THR A 90 -13.50 4.27 3.74
CA THR A 90 -14.55 3.55 4.45
C THR A 90 -14.82 4.17 5.81
N ARG A 91 -13.77 4.55 6.55
CA ARG A 91 -13.92 5.20 7.85
C ARG A 91 -14.61 6.54 7.73
N VAL A 92 -14.22 7.36 6.77
CA VAL A 92 -14.83 8.67 6.53
C VAL A 92 -16.31 8.51 6.17
N ALA A 93 -16.65 7.59 5.27
CA ALA A 93 -18.03 7.32 4.89
C ALA A 93 -18.88 6.88 6.09
N ALA A 94 -18.35 6.00 6.93
CA ALA A 94 -19.04 5.54 8.13
C ALA A 94 -19.26 6.68 9.12
N THR A 95 -18.27 7.55 9.28
CA THR A 95 -18.39 8.74 10.16
C THR A 95 -19.45 9.70 9.65
N GLN A 96 -19.45 9.98 8.36
CA GLN A 96 -20.44 10.85 7.74
C GLN A 96 -21.86 10.29 7.90
N GLU A 97 -22.03 8.99 7.72
CA GLU A 97 -23.30 8.32 7.92
C GLU A 97 -23.79 8.47 9.37
N ARG A 98 -22.90 8.24 10.35
CA ARG A 98 -23.27 8.41 11.76
C ARG A 98 -23.63 9.84 12.10
N LEU A 99 -22.88 10.81 11.57
CA LEU A 99 -23.19 12.23 11.79
C LEU A 99 -24.52 12.62 11.16
N GLY A 100 -24.82 12.12 9.99
CA GLY A 100 -26.10 12.36 9.32
C GLY A 100 -27.27 11.84 10.14
N ARG A 101 -27.16 10.63 10.69
CA ARG A 101 -28.20 10.06 11.55
C ARG A 101 -28.34 10.83 12.86
N ALA A 102 -27.23 11.20 13.48
CA ALA A 102 -27.26 11.99 14.72
C ALA A 102 -27.92 13.35 14.51
N THR A 103 -27.59 14.03 13.42
CA THR A 103 -28.18 15.32 13.08
C THR A 103 -29.68 15.21 12.87
N ALA A 104 -30.15 14.21 12.13
CA ALA A 104 -31.58 13.98 11.89
C ALA A 104 -32.32 13.73 13.21
N GLY A 105 -31.76 12.94 14.11
CA GLY A 105 -32.33 12.70 15.42
C GLY A 105 -32.35 13.94 16.30
N GLN A 106 -31.28 14.73 16.26
CA GLN A 106 -31.11 15.92 17.09
C GLN A 106 -32.16 16.99 16.79
N PHE A 107 -32.50 17.17 15.55
CA PHE A 107 -33.48 18.19 15.16
C PHE A 107 -34.93 17.68 15.24
N GLY A 108 -35.12 16.45 15.66
CA GLY A 108 -36.46 15.92 15.88
C GLY A 108 -37.34 15.89 14.64
N ILE A 109 -36.75 15.96 13.47
CA ILE A 109 -37.47 15.89 12.21
C ILE A 109 -37.62 14.42 11.87
N PRO A 110 -38.81 13.83 12.11
CA PRO A 110 -39.02 12.46 11.70
C PRO A 110 -38.94 12.40 10.18
N PRO A 111 -38.41 11.32 9.62
CA PRO A 111 -38.55 11.12 8.20
C PRO A 111 -40.05 11.14 7.91
N THR A 112 -40.44 12.09 7.12
CA THR A 112 -41.86 12.22 6.78
C THR A 112 -42.35 10.98 6.16
N ALA A 113 -43.35 10.44 6.77
CA ALA A 113 -44.11 9.42 6.14
C ALA A 113 -44.68 9.96 4.83
#